data_6693e239b9073296a135fdfde69024eb
#
_entry.id   6693e239b9073296a135fdfde69024eb
#
_cell.length_a   1.000
_cell.length_b   1.000
_cell.length_c   1.000
_cell.angle_alpha   90.00
_cell.angle_beta   90.00
_cell.angle_gamma   90.00
#
_symmetry.space_group_name_H-M   'P 1'
#
loop_
_entity.id
_entity.type
_entity.pdbx_description
1 polymer ?
#
loop_
_entity_poly.entity_id
_entity_poly.type
_entity_poly.pdbx_seq_one_letter_code
_entity_poly.pdbx_strand_id
1 'polypeptide(L)'
;MTESPQPADDEHGARPGLRSSRQPRYLKIAGLLREEIHNGTHAVGRRMPTEDVLCRRFAASRFTVREALRQLEEAGLVERRRGSGTLVTSSEARVSYEQHVRSIDDLLQFTNATRFQFLHTDRLPADSMLASWLNVRVGDECLHLHGIRYHRRTGLPYCLGEVYRRASWQGLPQGHARMEDAMRQLMEKEFEQHIGKIEQSLSAVPITDEQALELKVPADTPGFRSVRRYFDLRGRLALVAVTLHPGPQFSYFTRYRRSDLADD
;
A
#
# COMPACT_ATOMS: atom_id res chain seq x y z
N MET A 1 -59.24 29.33 -38.44
CA MET A 1 -59.01 28.03 -37.79
C MET A 1 -57.56 27.69 -38.02
N THR A 2 -56.76 28.09 -37.10
CA THR A 2 -55.28 27.90 -37.14
C THR A 2 -54.85 27.45 -35.77
N GLU A 3 -54.50 26.21 -35.69
CA GLU A 3 -54.01 25.53 -34.50
C GLU A 3 -52.54 25.86 -34.31
N SER A 4 -52.16 26.39 -33.15
CA SER A 4 -50.80 26.60 -32.76
C SER A 4 -50.25 25.36 -32.07
N PRO A 5 -49.02 24.93 -32.31
CA PRO A 5 -48.38 23.82 -31.58
C PRO A 5 -47.76 24.31 -30.26
N GLN A 6 -47.96 23.52 -29.22
CA GLN A 6 -47.31 23.63 -27.91
C GLN A 6 -45.79 23.35 -28.01
N PRO A 7 -44.98 24.00 -27.18
CA PRO A 7 -43.56 23.64 -27.05
C PRO A 7 -43.37 22.42 -26.13
N ALA A 8 -42.47 21.54 -26.54
CA ALA A 8 -42.02 20.37 -25.79
C ALA A 8 -41.15 20.76 -24.60
N ASP A 9 -41.45 20.16 -23.46
CA ASP A 9 -40.64 20.24 -22.23
C ASP A 9 -39.31 19.52 -22.41
N ASP A 10 -38.22 20.28 -22.39
CA ASP A 10 -36.84 19.79 -22.28
C ASP A 10 -36.56 19.36 -20.83
N GLU A 11 -36.68 18.08 -20.55
CA GLU A 11 -36.14 17.49 -19.32
C GLU A 11 -34.62 17.51 -19.37
N HIS A 12 -34.02 18.51 -18.71
CA HIS A 12 -32.60 18.53 -18.39
C HIS A 12 -32.28 17.48 -17.34
N GLY A 13 -31.84 16.31 -17.78
CA GLY A 13 -31.25 15.28 -16.95
C GLY A 13 -30.00 15.81 -16.26
N ALA A 14 -30.12 16.11 -14.96
CA ALA A 14 -29.02 16.47 -14.10
C ALA A 14 -27.99 15.32 -14.04
N ARG A 15 -26.81 15.53 -14.58
CA ARG A 15 -25.65 14.65 -14.44
C ARG A 15 -25.27 14.57 -12.95
N PRO A 16 -25.11 13.38 -12.35
CA PRO A 16 -24.60 13.28 -10.99
C PRO A 16 -23.16 13.76 -10.97
N GLY A 17 -22.94 14.90 -10.29
CA GLY A 17 -21.61 15.47 -10.10
C GLY A 17 -20.67 14.48 -9.44
N LEU A 18 -19.48 14.33 -10.02
CA LEU A 18 -18.33 13.65 -9.40
C LEU A 18 -18.13 14.24 -8.00
N ARG A 19 -18.49 13.48 -6.98
CA ARG A 19 -18.12 13.81 -5.59
C ARG A 19 -16.60 13.67 -5.51
N SER A 20 -15.90 14.79 -5.47
CA SER A 20 -14.49 14.83 -5.11
C SER A 20 -14.36 14.11 -3.76
N SER A 21 -13.53 13.06 -3.70
CA SER A 21 -13.32 12.28 -2.49
C SER A 21 -12.58 13.15 -1.46
N ARG A 22 -13.34 13.91 -0.67
CA ARG A 22 -12.80 14.70 0.44
C ARG A 22 -12.20 13.71 1.44
N GLN A 23 -10.88 13.76 1.59
CA GLN A 23 -10.17 12.97 2.59
C GLN A 23 -10.86 13.07 3.97
N PRO A 24 -11.15 11.94 4.64
CA PRO A 24 -11.82 11.94 5.93
C PRO A 24 -11.13 12.85 6.94
N ARG A 25 -11.92 13.58 7.73
CA ARG A 25 -11.43 14.63 8.64
C ARG A 25 -10.45 14.10 9.69
N TYR A 26 -10.66 12.88 10.18
CA TYR A 26 -9.77 12.24 11.14
C TYR A 26 -8.37 11.98 10.57
N LEU A 27 -8.24 11.68 9.26
CA LEU A 27 -6.95 11.50 8.60
C LEU A 27 -6.15 12.79 8.53
N LYS A 28 -6.82 13.93 8.29
CA LYS A 28 -6.17 15.24 8.32
C LYS A 28 -5.65 15.57 9.71
N ILE A 29 -6.45 15.33 10.76
CA ILE A 29 -6.06 15.54 12.15
C ILE A 29 -4.89 14.63 12.52
N ALA A 30 -4.94 13.35 12.19
CA ALA A 30 -3.85 12.41 12.43
C ALA A 30 -2.55 12.84 11.73
N GLY A 31 -2.64 13.34 10.49
CA GLY A 31 -1.50 13.89 9.75
C GLY A 31 -0.84 15.08 10.46
N LEU A 32 -1.64 16.06 10.87
CA LEU A 32 -1.14 17.24 11.61
C LEU A 32 -0.49 16.86 12.95
N LEU A 33 -1.14 16.02 13.74
CA LEU A 33 -0.59 15.56 15.02
C LEU A 33 0.70 14.75 14.84
N ARG A 34 0.81 13.97 13.76
CA ARG A 34 2.03 13.24 13.42
C ARG A 34 3.18 14.20 13.11
N GLU A 35 2.94 15.24 12.32
CA GLU A 35 3.94 16.28 12.03
C GLU A 35 4.38 16.98 13.31
N GLU A 36 3.46 17.27 14.24
CA GLU A 36 3.76 17.89 15.53
C GLU A 36 4.58 16.98 16.45
N ILE A 37 4.36 15.68 16.40
CA ILE A 37 5.19 14.69 17.09
C ILE A 37 6.58 14.63 16.45
N HIS A 38 6.64 14.58 15.13
CA HIS A 38 7.91 14.50 14.38
C HIS A 38 8.80 15.72 14.59
N ASN A 39 8.23 16.92 14.57
CA ASN A 39 8.97 18.17 14.78
C ASN A 39 9.22 18.51 16.27
N GLY A 40 8.81 17.65 17.20
CA GLY A 40 9.05 17.78 18.63
C GLY A 40 8.06 18.69 19.38
N THR A 41 7.03 19.23 18.73
CA THR A 41 5.95 20.00 19.41
C THR A 41 5.30 19.12 20.50
N HIS A 42 5.16 17.83 20.24
CA HIS A 42 4.79 16.81 21.19
C HIS A 42 5.96 15.85 21.37
N ALA A 43 6.84 16.12 22.34
CA ALA A 43 8.07 15.37 22.54
C ALA A 43 7.81 13.94 23.05
N VAL A 44 8.67 13.00 22.67
CA VAL A 44 8.67 11.62 23.20
C VAL A 44 8.76 11.61 24.72
N GLY A 45 7.96 10.77 25.36
CA GLY A 45 7.83 10.71 26.82
C GLY A 45 6.89 11.77 27.43
N ARG A 46 6.32 12.65 26.61
CA ARG A 46 5.31 13.63 27.05
C ARG A 46 3.89 13.21 26.69
N ARG A 47 2.93 13.74 27.44
CA ARG A 47 1.52 13.47 27.17
C ARG A 47 1.00 14.35 26.03
N MET A 48 0.20 13.77 25.17
CA MET A 48 -0.61 14.51 24.20
C MET A 48 -1.67 15.36 24.92
N PRO A 49 -2.14 16.47 24.29
CA PRO A 49 -3.32 17.16 24.77
C PRO A 49 -4.51 16.20 24.92
N THR A 50 -5.39 16.49 25.88
CA THR A 50 -6.57 15.66 26.12
C THR A 50 -7.51 15.64 24.93
N GLU A 51 -8.35 14.62 24.81
CA GLU A 51 -9.36 14.52 23.74
C GLU A 51 -10.21 15.81 23.66
N ASP A 52 -10.59 16.39 24.79
CA ASP A 52 -11.41 17.61 24.84
C ASP A 52 -10.65 18.85 24.32
N VAL A 53 -9.36 18.95 24.60
CA VAL A 53 -8.50 20.02 24.05
C VAL A 53 -8.38 19.87 22.53
N LEU A 54 -8.15 18.64 22.06
CA LEU A 54 -8.05 18.36 20.63
C LEU A 54 -9.39 18.57 19.90
N CYS A 55 -10.53 18.22 20.54
CA CYS A 55 -11.86 18.50 19.98
C CYS A 55 -12.07 20.01 19.76
N ARG A 56 -11.72 20.83 20.74
CA ARG A 56 -11.81 22.30 20.61
C ARG A 56 -10.87 22.83 19.55
N ARG A 57 -9.59 22.41 19.58
CA ARG A 57 -8.57 22.86 18.65
C ARG A 57 -8.92 22.57 17.19
N PHE A 58 -9.41 21.38 16.90
CA PHE A 58 -9.73 20.96 15.54
C PHE A 58 -11.22 21.17 15.17
N ALA A 59 -12.03 21.72 16.07
CA ALA A 59 -13.47 21.84 15.92
C ALA A 59 -14.12 20.52 15.43
N ALA A 60 -13.72 19.40 16.03
CA ALA A 60 -14.11 18.03 15.63
C ALA A 60 -14.82 17.29 16.78
N SER A 61 -15.65 16.30 16.40
CA SER A 61 -16.32 15.46 17.40
C SER A 61 -15.30 14.58 18.14
N ARG A 62 -15.69 14.13 19.35
CA ARG A 62 -14.89 13.16 20.12
C ARG A 62 -14.60 11.89 19.32
N PHE A 63 -15.57 11.41 18.53
CA PHE A 63 -15.38 10.25 17.66
C PHE A 63 -14.26 10.49 16.64
N THR A 64 -14.26 11.66 15.97
CA THR A 64 -13.24 12.03 14.97
C THR A 64 -11.84 12.15 15.58
N VAL A 65 -11.72 12.74 16.79
CA VAL A 65 -10.45 12.86 17.50
C VAL A 65 -9.96 11.49 17.98
N ARG A 66 -10.84 10.67 18.53
CA ARG A 66 -10.50 9.30 18.95
C ARG A 66 -10.00 8.46 17.80
N GLU A 67 -10.62 8.58 16.64
CA GLU A 67 -10.19 7.88 15.44
C GLU A 67 -8.82 8.39 14.95
N ALA A 68 -8.56 9.70 15.03
CA ALA A 68 -7.24 10.25 14.73
C ALA A 68 -6.16 9.74 15.70
N LEU A 69 -6.45 9.72 17.01
CA LEU A 69 -5.52 9.18 18.02
C LEU A 69 -5.29 7.67 17.86
N ARG A 70 -6.33 6.91 17.45
CA ARG A 70 -6.19 5.49 17.12
C ARG A 70 -5.22 5.28 15.95
N GLN A 71 -5.26 6.16 14.93
CA GLN A 71 -4.30 6.12 13.82
C GLN A 71 -2.86 6.36 14.28
N LEU A 72 -2.64 7.26 15.25
CA LEU A 72 -1.31 7.51 15.82
C LEU A 72 -0.84 6.33 16.68
N GLU A 73 -1.73 5.70 17.42
CA GLU A 73 -1.45 4.51 18.24
C GLU A 73 -1.10 3.31 17.35
N GLU A 74 -1.86 3.07 16.27
CA GLU A 74 -1.53 2.05 15.27
C GLU A 74 -0.21 2.32 14.54
N ALA A 75 0.18 3.59 14.42
CA ALA A 75 1.47 3.99 13.89
C ALA A 75 2.60 3.90 14.95
N GLY A 76 2.30 3.47 16.18
CA GLY A 76 3.29 3.35 17.26
C GLY A 76 3.86 4.67 17.76
N LEU A 77 3.23 5.80 17.40
CA LEU A 77 3.66 7.14 17.85
C LEU A 77 3.21 7.44 19.26
N VAL A 78 2.06 6.90 19.66
CA VAL A 78 1.47 7.13 20.97
C VAL A 78 0.94 5.84 21.58
N GLU A 79 0.83 5.82 22.91
CA GLU A 79 0.19 4.77 23.71
C GLU A 79 -0.95 5.37 24.52
N ARG A 80 -2.13 4.76 24.46
CA ARG A 80 -3.29 5.18 25.26
C ARG A 80 -3.38 4.38 26.55
N ARG A 81 -3.32 5.06 27.68
CA ARG A 81 -3.46 4.44 29.01
C ARG A 81 -4.75 4.90 29.66
N ARG A 82 -5.57 3.94 30.05
CA ARG A 82 -6.85 4.22 30.73
C ARG A 82 -6.62 5.04 31.98
N GLY A 83 -7.27 6.19 32.09
CA GLY A 83 -7.12 7.11 33.22
C GLY A 83 -5.87 7.99 33.18
N SER A 84 -4.86 7.69 32.36
CA SER A 84 -3.59 8.44 32.29
C SER A 84 -3.42 9.27 31.01
N GLY A 85 -4.36 9.18 30.07
CA GLY A 85 -4.29 9.92 28.80
C GLY A 85 -3.47 9.21 27.74
N THR A 86 -2.98 9.98 26.75
CA THR A 86 -2.20 9.50 25.61
C THR A 86 -0.75 9.97 25.75
N LEU A 87 0.19 9.03 25.76
CA LEU A 87 1.63 9.27 25.89
C LEU A 87 2.29 9.18 24.51
N VAL A 88 3.19 10.10 24.16
CA VAL A 88 4.04 9.99 22.96
C VAL A 88 5.14 8.97 23.25
N THR A 89 5.19 7.90 22.46
CA THR A 89 6.15 6.80 22.62
C THR A 89 7.28 6.82 21.59
N SER A 90 7.05 7.47 20.44
CA SER A 90 8.05 7.62 19.39
C SER A 90 7.80 8.91 18.61
N SER A 91 8.85 9.55 18.10
CA SER A 91 8.78 10.65 17.13
C SER A 91 8.66 10.16 15.69
N GLU A 92 8.97 8.90 15.45
CA GLU A 92 8.88 8.25 14.16
C GLU A 92 7.76 7.22 14.15
N ALA A 93 6.88 7.33 13.16
CA ALA A 93 5.82 6.37 12.97
C ALA A 93 6.44 4.99 12.69
N ARG A 94 6.31 4.07 13.62
CA ARG A 94 6.55 2.67 13.36
C ARG A 94 5.37 2.15 12.54
N VAL A 95 5.51 2.15 11.23
CA VAL A 95 4.61 1.39 10.38
C VAL A 95 5.03 -0.07 10.52
N SER A 96 4.72 -0.67 11.67
CA SER A 96 4.86 -2.11 11.82
C SER A 96 3.73 -2.74 11.01
N TYR A 97 4.07 -3.34 9.90
CA TYR A 97 3.15 -4.15 9.13
C TYR A 97 3.41 -5.63 9.42
N GLU A 98 2.38 -6.27 9.92
CA GLU A 98 2.36 -7.70 10.11
C GLU A 98 1.64 -8.34 8.90
N GLN A 99 2.39 -9.00 8.05
CA GLN A 99 1.82 -9.73 6.92
C GLN A 99 1.37 -11.12 7.36
N HIS A 100 0.07 -11.29 7.57
CA HIS A 100 -0.55 -12.59 7.79
C HIS A 100 -0.86 -13.24 6.45
N VAL A 101 -0.16 -14.29 6.08
CA VAL A 101 -0.39 -15.02 4.83
C VAL A 101 -0.81 -16.45 5.15
N ARG A 102 -2.06 -16.77 4.89
CA ARG A 102 -2.63 -18.12 4.98
C ARG A 102 -3.14 -18.60 3.62
N SER A 103 -3.47 -17.66 2.74
CA SER A 103 -4.06 -17.93 1.43
C SER A 103 -3.61 -16.90 0.39
N ILE A 104 -3.92 -17.16 -0.88
CA ILE A 104 -3.76 -16.18 -1.97
C ILE A 104 -4.59 -14.94 -1.69
N ASP A 105 -5.78 -15.08 -1.14
CA ASP A 105 -6.69 -13.97 -0.81
C ASP A 105 -6.08 -13.00 0.22
N ASP A 106 -5.34 -13.50 1.22
CA ASP A 106 -4.63 -12.65 2.17
C ASP A 106 -3.57 -11.78 1.48
N LEU A 107 -2.90 -12.31 0.45
CA LEU A 107 -1.96 -11.54 -0.36
C LEU A 107 -2.65 -10.46 -1.21
N LEU A 108 -3.88 -10.72 -1.66
CA LEU A 108 -4.70 -9.77 -2.41
C LEU A 108 -5.24 -8.66 -1.49
N GLN A 109 -5.63 -8.96 -0.27
CA GLN A 109 -6.07 -7.96 0.73
C GLN A 109 -4.97 -6.93 1.03
N PHE A 110 -3.70 -7.34 1.04
CA PHE A 110 -2.56 -6.43 1.15
C PHE A 110 -2.58 -5.35 0.06
N THR A 111 -2.94 -5.71 -1.17
CA THR A 111 -3.05 -4.78 -2.29
C THR A 111 -4.11 -3.71 -2.05
N ASN A 112 -5.20 -4.07 -1.37
CA ASN A 112 -6.31 -3.17 -1.04
C ASN A 112 -5.97 -2.16 0.07
N ALA A 113 -5.13 -2.56 1.03
CA ALA A 113 -4.72 -1.70 2.15
C ALA A 113 -3.67 -0.65 1.77
N THR A 114 -3.08 -0.78 0.60
CA THR A 114 -1.97 0.06 0.12
C THR A 114 -2.32 0.67 -1.25
N ARG A 115 -1.54 1.68 -1.67
CA ARG A 115 -1.59 2.28 -3.01
C ARG A 115 -0.22 2.10 -3.65
N PHE A 116 -0.16 1.54 -4.84
CA PHE A 116 1.07 1.45 -5.62
C PHE A 116 1.16 2.65 -6.55
N GLN A 117 2.27 3.36 -6.51
CA GLN A 117 2.60 4.47 -7.40
C GLN A 117 3.72 4.01 -8.33
N PHE A 118 3.43 3.94 -9.62
CA PHE A 118 4.42 3.64 -10.64
C PHE A 118 5.36 4.82 -10.80
N LEU A 119 6.66 4.54 -10.86
CA LEU A 119 7.70 5.53 -11.14
C LEU A 119 8.17 5.42 -12.58
N HIS A 120 8.54 4.22 -13.04
CA HIS A 120 8.97 3.99 -14.40
C HIS A 120 8.69 2.56 -14.88
N THR A 121 8.79 2.37 -16.19
CA THR A 121 8.65 1.08 -16.86
C THR A 121 9.72 0.97 -17.92
N ASP A 122 10.51 -0.09 -17.88
CA ASP A 122 11.62 -0.34 -18.76
C ASP A 122 11.54 -1.71 -19.42
N ARG A 123 12.28 -1.85 -20.52
CA ARG A 123 12.64 -3.15 -21.08
C ARG A 123 14.12 -3.36 -20.84
N LEU A 124 14.46 -4.49 -20.24
CA LEU A 124 15.83 -4.81 -19.91
C LEU A 124 16.15 -6.28 -20.24
N PRO A 125 17.41 -6.58 -20.59
CA PRO A 125 17.84 -7.97 -20.77
C PRO A 125 17.90 -8.67 -19.42
N ALA A 126 17.45 -9.91 -19.36
CA ALA A 126 17.54 -10.72 -18.16
C ALA A 126 19.00 -11.01 -17.82
N ASP A 127 19.42 -10.62 -16.63
CA ASP A 127 20.65 -11.12 -16.02
C ASP A 127 20.44 -12.57 -15.51
N SER A 128 21.45 -13.19 -14.93
CA SER A 128 21.40 -14.56 -14.44
C SER A 128 20.33 -14.76 -13.34
N MET A 129 20.14 -13.76 -12.48
CA MET A 129 19.16 -13.80 -11.39
C MET A 129 17.73 -13.67 -11.94
N LEU A 130 17.49 -12.69 -12.78
CA LEU A 130 16.18 -12.46 -13.40
C LEU A 130 15.78 -13.60 -14.34
N ALA A 131 16.75 -14.14 -15.09
CA ALA A 131 16.56 -15.32 -15.94
C ALA A 131 16.11 -16.53 -15.12
N SER A 132 16.71 -16.75 -13.95
CA SER A 132 16.29 -17.81 -13.00
C SER A 132 14.88 -17.57 -12.45
N TRP A 133 14.55 -16.32 -12.09
CA TRP A 133 13.23 -15.99 -11.56
C TRP A 133 12.11 -16.16 -12.59
N LEU A 134 12.34 -15.66 -13.82
CA LEU A 134 11.35 -15.67 -14.91
C LEU A 134 11.32 -16.96 -15.71
N ASN A 135 12.28 -17.87 -15.48
CA ASN A 135 12.47 -19.07 -16.30
C ASN A 135 12.59 -18.72 -17.79
N VAL A 136 13.52 -17.81 -18.10
CA VAL A 136 13.92 -17.36 -19.44
C VAL A 136 15.45 -17.54 -19.61
N ARG A 137 15.98 -17.24 -20.80
CA ARG A 137 17.43 -17.27 -21.03
C ARG A 137 18.06 -15.95 -20.57
N VAL A 138 19.32 -16.00 -20.15
CA VAL A 138 20.12 -14.78 -19.94
C VAL A 138 20.16 -14.00 -21.25
N GLY A 139 19.86 -12.70 -21.18
CA GLY A 139 19.79 -11.82 -22.33
C GLY A 139 18.39 -11.70 -22.98
N ASP A 140 17.45 -12.58 -22.65
CA ASP A 140 16.06 -12.42 -23.10
C ASP A 140 15.47 -11.09 -22.60
N GLU A 141 14.75 -10.40 -23.45
CA GLU A 141 14.11 -9.13 -23.10
C GLU A 141 12.94 -9.34 -22.12
N CYS A 142 12.98 -8.58 -21.02
CA CYS A 142 11.98 -8.58 -19.98
C CYS A 142 11.37 -7.19 -19.79
N LEU A 143 10.09 -7.16 -19.46
CA LEU A 143 9.41 -5.97 -18.99
C LEU A 143 9.66 -5.81 -17.50
N HIS A 144 10.09 -4.63 -17.09
CA HIS A 144 10.30 -4.22 -15.70
C HIS A 144 9.40 -3.03 -15.38
N LEU A 145 8.72 -3.10 -14.26
CA LEU A 145 7.95 -2.00 -13.69
C LEU A 145 8.47 -1.74 -12.30
N HIS A 146 8.80 -0.50 -12.01
CA HIS A 146 9.27 -0.04 -10.71
C HIS A 146 8.33 0.99 -10.11
N GLY A 147 8.16 0.95 -8.81
CA GLY A 147 7.33 1.91 -8.09
C GLY A 147 7.42 1.77 -6.58
N ILE A 148 6.70 2.65 -5.91
CA ILE A 148 6.62 2.71 -4.46
C ILE A 148 5.20 2.37 -4.03
N ARG A 149 5.08 1.50 -3.05
CA ARG A 149 3.82 1.22 -2.40
C ARG A 149 3.69 2.08 -1.16
N TYR A 150 2.58 2.79 -1.06
CA TYR A 150 2.27 3.67 0.05
C TYR A 150 1.16 3.09 0.90
N HIS A 151 1.26 3.27 2.19
CA HIS A 151 0.16 2.96 3.10
C HIS A 151 -0.99 3.96 2.87
N ARG A 152 -2.20 3.47 2.54
CA ARG A 152 -3.34 4.36 2.17
C ARG A 152 -3.72 5.35 3.26
N ARG A 153 -3.60 4.96 4.54
CA ARG A 153 -4.01 5.78 5.68
C ARG A 153 -2.96 6.81 6.07
N THR A 154 -1.69 6.45 6.09
CA THR A 154 -0.60 7.32 6.56
C THR A 154 0.08 8.10 5.43
N GLY A 155 -0.02 7.63 4.18
CA GLY A 155 0.68 8.18 3.03
C GLY A 155 2.20 7.98 3.09
N LEU A 156 2.72 7.18 4.03
CA LEU A 156 4.15 6.87 4.12
C LEU A 156 4.52 5.78 3.11
N PRO A 157 5.75 5.79 2.56
CA PRO A 157 6.29 4.69 1.80
C PRO A 157 6.24 3.42 2.65
N TYR A 158 5.79 2.35 2.03
CA TYR A 158 5.65 1.05 2.69
C TYR A 158 6.72 0.07 2.20
N CYS A 159 6.91 -0.01 0.89
CA CYS A 159 7.97 -0.80 0.26
C CYS A 159 8.23 -0.28 -1.15
N LEU A 160 9.42 -0.55 -1.66
CA LEU A 160 9.67 -0.55 -3.09
C LEU A 160 9.03 -1.79 -3.69
N GLY A 161 8.51 -1.66 -4.89
CA GLY A 161 7.90 -2.75 -5.63
C GLY A 161 8.39 -2.80 -7.05
N GLU A 162 8.80 -3.97 -7.47
CA GLU A 162 9.22 -4.26 -8.83
C GLU A 162 8.39 -5.43 -9.36
N VAL A 163 7.97 -5.33 -10.61
CA VAL A 163 7.28 -6.41 -11.30
C VAL A 163 8.02 -6.73 -12.59
N TYR A 164 8.32 -7.99 -12.77
CA TYR A 164 9.02 -8.50 -13.95
C TYR A 164 8.13 -9.47 -14.72
N ARG A 165 8.10 -9.33 -16.04
CA ARG A 165 7.43 -10.24 -16.98
C ARG A 165 8.27 -10.46 -18.22
N ARG A 166 7.94 -11.50 -18.97
CA ARG A 166 8.48 -11.70 -20.32
C ARG A 166 8.01 -10.58 -21.24
N ALA A 167 8.87 -10.09 -22.12
CA ALA A 167 8.57 -8.96 -23.02
C ALA A 167 7.45 -9.22 -24.04
N SER A 168 7.07 -10.48 -24.25
CA SER A 168 5.99 -10.88 -25.15
C SER A 168 4.58 -10.42 -24.71
N TRP A 169 4.47 -9.74 -23.57
CA TRP A 169 3.19 -9.22 -23.11
C TRP A 169 2.76 -8.00 -23.92
N GLN A 170 1.70 -8.16 -24.71
CA GLN A 170 1.10 -7.09 -25.51
C GLN A 170 0.02 -6.40 -24.68
N GLY A 171 0.00 -5.05 -24.71
CA GLY A 171 -1.12 -4.29 -24.15
C GLY A 171 -0.80 -3.30 -23.03
N LEU A 172 0.47 -2.92 -22.83
CA LEU A 172 0.79 -1.79 -21.95
C LEU A 172 0.29 -0.48 -22.57
N PRO A 173 -0.59 0.27 -21.89
CA PRO A 173 -0.94 1.61 -22.34
C PRO A 173 0.28 2.53 -22.21
N GLN A 174 0.43 3.45 -23.15
CA GLN A 174 1.45 4.48 -23.05
C GLN A 174 0.98 5.61 -22.11
N GLY A 175 1.83 6.01 -21.16
CA GLY A 175 1.60 7.12 -20.22
C GLY A 175 1.36 6.67 -18.77
N HIS A 176 1.95 7.39 -17.80
CA HIS A 176 1.97 6.99 -16.37
C HIS A 176 0.58 6.81 -15.74
N ALA A 177 -0.34 7.74 -15.96
CA ALA A 177 -1.70 7.65 -15.37
C ALA A 177 -2.52 6.49 -15.94
N ARG A 178 -2.35 6.19 -17.24
CA ARG A 178 -2.99 5.02 -17.88
C ARG A 178 -2.33 3.72 -17.45
N MET A 179 -1.05 3.77 -17.11
CA MET A 179 -0.29 2.61 -16.62
C MET A 179 -0.76 2.18 -15.22
N GLU A 180 -0.98 3.11 -14.29
CA GLU A 180 -1.52 2.79 -12.95
C GLU A 180 -2.88 2.09 -13.03
N ASP A 181 -3.79 2.61 -13.86
CA ASP A 181 -5.11 2.02 -14.04
C ASP A 181 -5.05 0.67 -14.76
N ALA A 182 -4.22 0.56 -15.79
CA ALA A 182 -4.07 -0.69 -16.53
C ALA A 182 -3.42 -1.78 -15.69
N MET A 183 -2.41 -1.44 -14.88
CA MET A 183 -1.78 -2.41 -13.98
C MET A 183 -2.70 -2.80 -12.83
N ARG A 184 -3.49 -1.86 -12.30
CA ARG A 184 -4.50 -2.19 -11.30
C ARG A 184 -5.54 -3.15 -11.90
N GLN A 185 -6.09 -2.85 -13.07
CA GLN A 185 -7.04 -3.71 -13.77
C GLN A 185 -6.44 -5.06 -14.14
N LEU A 186 -5.18 -5.08 -14.57
CA LEU A 186 -4.47 -6.31 -14.86
C LEU A 186 -4.27 -7.15 -13.59
N MET A 187 -3.79 -6.53 -12.52
CA MET A 187 -3.60 -7.21 -11.25
C MET A 187 -4.94 -7.72 -10.71
N GLU A 188 -5.99 -6.93 -10.73
CA GLU A 188 -7.33 -7.36 -10.31
C GLU A 188 -7.90 -8.47 -11.21
N LYS A 189 -7.83 -8.34 -12.53
CA LYS A 189 -8.40 -9.32 -13.46
C LYS A 189 -7.57 -10.59 -13.60
N GLU A 190 -6.25 -10.49 -13.66
CA GLU A 190 -5.40 -11.67 -13.80
C GLU A 190 -5.18 -12.39 -12.47
N PHE A 191 -5.17 -11.67 -11.34
CA PHE A 191 -4.98 -12.29 -10.04
C PHE A 191 -6.23 -13.00 -9.55
N GLU A 192 -7.40 -12.36 -9.63
CA GLU A 192 -8.64 -12.98 -9.12
C GLU A 192 -9.12 -14.18 -9.96
N GLN A 193 -8.82 -14.19 -11.27
CA GLN A 193 -9.38 -15.19 -12.17
C GLN A 193 -8.39 -16.23 -12.67
N HIS A 194 -7.08 -16.01 -12.59
CA HIS A 194 -6.09 -16.80 -13.30
C HIS A 194 -4.90 -17.31 -12.48
N ILE A 195 -4.69 -16.84 -11.24
CA ILE A 195 -3.57 -17.30 -10.41
C ILE A 195 -3.95 -18.55 -9.63
N GLY A 196 -3.28 -19.66 -9.97
CA GLY A 196 -3.48 -20.95 -9.29
C GLY A 196 -2.44 -21.25 -8.21
N LYS A 197 -1.24 -20.64 -8.28
CA LYS A 197 -0.16 -20.88 -7.33
C LYS A 197 0.72 -19.65 -7.17
N ILE A 198 1.18 -19.40 -5.94
CA ILE A 198 2.20 -18.40 -5.61
C ILE A 198 3.34 -19.08 -4.85
N GLU A 199 4.56 -18.88 -5.30
CA GLU A 199 5.77 -19.23 -4.56
C GLU A 199 6.39 -17.98 -4.00
N GLN A 200 6.81 -17.99 -2.74
CA GLN A 200 7.44 -16.85 -2.08
C GLN A 200 8.76 -17.25 -1.44
N SER A 201 9.78 -16.43 -1.68
CA SER A 201 11.02 -16.46 -0.91
C SER A 201 11.24 -15.14 -0.19
N LEU A 202 11.84 -15.22 1.00
CA LEU A 202 12.12 -14.08 1.87
C LEU A 202 13.60 -14.07 2.21
N SER A 203 14.23 -12.90 2.15
CA SER A 203 15.65 -12.73 2.47
C SER A 203 15.92 -11.38 3.11
N ALA A 204 16.83 -11.35 4.09
CA ALA A 204 17.40 -10.12 4.57
C ALA A 204 18.43 -9.61 3.57
N VAL A 205 18.40 -8.32 3.28
CA VAL A 205 19.29 -7.65 2.32
C VAL A 205 19.64 -6.26 2.84
N PRO A 206 20.79 -5.67 2.50
CA PRO A 206 21.02 -4.24 2.72
C PRO A 206 20.09 -3.42 1.83
N ILE A 207 19.65 -2.27 2.31
CA ILE A 207 19.00 -1.23 1.52
C ILE A 207 20.10 -0.30 1.00
N THR A 208 20.11 -0.02 -0.31
CA THR A 208 21.06 0.94 -0.88
C THR A 208 20.67 2.38 -0.51
N ASP A 209 21.61 3.32 -0.61
CA ASP A 209 21.35 4.74 -0.31
C ASP A 209 20.23 5.30 -1.18
N GLU A 210 20.16 4.94 -2.46
CA GLU A 210 19.08 5.32 -3.37
C GLU A 210 17.73 4.80 -2.91
N GLN A 211 17.65 3.51 -2.55
CA GLN A 211 16.44 2.88 -2.01
C GLN A 211 16.02 3.48 -0.66
N ALA A 212 16.99 3.86 0.18
CA ALA A 212 16.73 4.52 1.45
C ALA A 212 16.09 5.90 1.26
N LEU A 213 16.54 6.67 0.26
CA LEU A 213 15.94 7.95 -0.12
C LEU A 213 14.48 7.78 -0.59
N GLU A 214 14.23 6.81 -1.48
CA GLU A 214 12.87 6.53 -1.97
C GLU A 214 11.93 6.07 -0.85
N LEU A 215 12.42 5.22 0.06
CA LEU A 215 11.67 4.71 1.21
C LEU A 215 11.57 5.72 2.36
N LYS A 216 12.32 6.82 2.32
CA LYS A 216 12.40 7.83 3.39
C LYS A 216 12.82 7.21 4.73
N VAL A 217 13.83 6.37 4.69
CA VAL A 217 14.44 5.73 5.87
C VAL A 217 15.92 6.12 5.97
N PRO A 218 16.56 6.00 7.16
CA PRO A 218 17.99 6.22 7.30
C PRO A 218 18.81 5.29 6.40
N ALA A 219 19.96 5.78 5.95
CA ALA A 219 20.99 4.93 5.35
C ALA A 219 21.32 3.76 6.32
N ASP A 220 21.80 2.65 5.79
CA ASP A 220 22.11 1.43 6.56
C ASP A 220 20.89 0.74 7.21
N THR A 221 19.66 1.18 6.94
CA THR A 221 18.47 0.45 7.37
C THR A 221 18.49 -0.96 6.78
N PRO A 222 18.37 -2.02 7.61
CA PRO A 222 18.29 -3.38 7.06
C PRO A 222 16.98 -3.54 6.27
N GLY A 223 17.08 -4.22 5.13
CA GLY A 223 15.94 -4.50 4.27
C GLY A 223 15.45 -5.95 4.38
N PHE A 224 14.19 -6.13 4.09
CA PHE A 224 13.56 -7.43 3.94
C PHE A 224 13.00 -7.57 2.54
N ARG A 225 13.61 -8.41 1.72
CA ARG A 225 13.21 -8.64 0.34
C ARG A 225 12.30 -9.86 0.24
N SER A 226 11.14 -9.66 -0.37
CA SER A 226 10.23 -10.75 -0.76
C SER A 226 10.22 -10.88 -2.28
N VAL A 227 10.46 -12.08 -2.78
CA VAL A 227 10.33 -12.44 -4.20
C VAL A 227 9.14 -13.39 -4.32
N ARG A 228 8.12 -13.00 -5.09
CA ARG A 228 6.95 -13.81 -5.36
C ARG A 228 6.86 -14.16 -6.83
N ARG A 229 6.72 -15.45 -7.10
CA ARG A 229 6.49 -16.00 -8.43
C ARG A 229 5.02 -16.41 -8.54
N TYR A 230 4.32 -15.83 -9.49
CA TYR A 230 2.90 -16.05 -9.71
C TYR A 230 2.70 -16.95 -10.91
N PHE A 231 1.96 -18.04 -10.72
CA PHE A 231 1.69 -19.04 -11.75
C PHE A 231 0.19 -19.06 -12.07
N ASP A 232 -0.13 -19.19 -13.36
CA ASP A 232 -1.50 -19.32 -13.81
C ASP A 232 -2.09 -20.72 -13.43
N LEU A 233 -3.38 -20.90 -13.71
CA LEU A 233 -4.06 -22.19 -13.47
C LEU A 233 -3.48 -23.36 -14.28
N ARG A 234 -2.67 -23.09 -15.30
CA ARG A 234 -1.95 -24.10 -16.10
C ARG A 234 -0.52 -24.33 -15.61
N GLY A 235 -0.13 -23.70 -14.50
CA GLY A 235 1.21 -23.79 -13.94
C GLY A 235 2.29 -23.01 -14.69
N ARG A 236 1.92 -22.10 -15.61
CA ARG A 236 2.87 -21.26 -16.35
C ARG A 236 3.16 -20.00 -15.52
N LEU A 237 4.43 -19.60 -15.48
CA LEU A 237 4.83 -18.36 -14.78
C LEU A 237 4.24 -17.13 -15.49
N ALA A 238 3.40 -16.42 -14.79
CA ALA A 238 2.74 -15.21 -15.26
C ALA A 238 3.60 -13.96 -15.02
N LEU A 239 4.11 -13.78 -13.79
CA LEU A 239 4.98 -12.68 -13.42
C LEU A 239 5.80 -13.00 -12.16
N VAL A 240 6.80 -12.17 -11.90
CA VAL A 240 7.55 -12.12 -10.65
C VAL A 240 7.39 -10.73 -10.04
N ALA A 241 6.99 -10.66 -8.78
CA ALA A 241 6.97 -9.43 -8.02
C ALA A 241 8.04 -9.47 -6.93
N VAL A 242 8.85 -8.44 -6.87
CA VAL A 242 9.86 -8.22 -5.84
C VAL A 242 9.44 -7.04 -5.00
N THR A 243 9.43 -7.19 -3.68
CA THR A 243 9.19 -6.09 -2.76
C THR A 243 10.34 -5.97 -1.77
N LEU A 244 10.79 -4.75 -1.53
CA LEU A 244 11.81 -4.42 -0.54
C LEU A 244 11.19 -3.59 0.56
N HIS A 245 11.16 -4.13 1.76
CA HIS A 245 10.58 -3.51 2.95
C HIS A 245 11.68 -3.06 3.91
N PRO A 246 11.59 -1.87 4.50
CA PRO A 246 12.45 -1.50 5.62
C PRO A 246 12.22 -2.43 6.80
N GLY A 247 13.27 -3.10 7.29
CA GLY A 247 13.18 -4.12 8.35
C GLY A 247 12.47 -3.64 9.62
N PRO A 248 12.76 -2.44 10.17
CA PRO A 248 12.09 -1.93 11.36
C PRO A 248 10.58 -1.73 11.22
N GLN A 249 10.08 -1.66 9.98
CA GLN A 249 8.68 -1.39 9.65
C GLN A 249 7.94 -2.63 9.15
N PHE A 250 8.62 -3.76 9.01
CA PHE A 250 8.05 -4.96 8.42
C PHE A 250 8.19 -6.18 9.33
N SER A 251 7.11 -6.92 9.51
CA SER A 251 7.07 -8.21 10.19
C SER A 251 6.30 -9.22 9.33
N TYR A 252 6.85 -10.39 9.18
CA TYR A 252 6.20 -11.50 8.49
C TYR A 252 5.73 -12.52 9.52
N PHE A 253 4.41 -12.70 9.62
CA PHE A 253 3.79 -13.61 10.58
C PHE A 253 3.12 -14.78 9.86
N THR A 254 3.45 -16.00 10.26
CA THR A 254 2.80 -17.22 9.75
C THR A 254 2.35 -18.08 10.93
N ARG A 255 1.12 -18.55 10.88
CA ARG A 255 0.57 -19.47 11.86
C ARG A 255 0.38 -20.85 11.25
N TYR A 256 1.04 -21.85 11.84
CA TYR A 256 0.85 -23.24 11.49
C TYR A 256 -0.05 -23.89 12.53
N ARG A 257 -1.04 -24.67 12.08
CA ARG A 257 -1.83 -25.56 12.93
C ARG A 257 -1.57 -27.00 12.50
N ARG A 258 -1.54 -27.91 13.45
CA ARG A 258 -1.49 -29.35 13.14
C ARG A 258 -2.84 -29.76 12.54
N SER A 259 -2.84 -30.47 11.42
CA SER A 259 -4.05 -30.85 10.67
C SER A 259 -5.02 -31.75 11.44
N ASP A 260 -4.54 -32.37 12.55
CA ASP A 260 -5.31 -33.37 13.31
C ASP A 260 -6.11 -32.75 14.49
N LEU A 261 -6.02 -31.44 14.69
CA LEU A 261 -6.84 -30.71 15.67
C LEU A 261 -8.03 -30.11 14.93
N ALA A 262 -9.18 -30.82 14.96
CA ALA A 262 -10.45 -30.29 14.53
C ALA A 262 -10.78 -29.01 15.31
N ASP A 263 -11.39 -28.04 14.62
CA ASP A 263 -11.93 -26.85 15.28
C ASP A 263 -13.06 -27.29 16.23
N ASP A 264 -12.82 -27.18 17.55
CA ASP A 264 -13.87 -27.14 18.57
C ASP A 264 -14.40 -25.71 18.71
#